data_b90961f0440bf01147f0ee161ee85337
#
_entry.id   b90961f0440bf01147f0ee161ee85337
#
_cell.length_a   1.000
_cell.length_b   1.000
_cell.length_c   1.000
_cell.angle_alpha   90.00
_cell.angle_beta   90.00
_cell.angle_gamma   90.00
#
_symmetry.space_group_name_H-M   'P 1'
#
loop_
_entity.id
_entity.type
_entity.pdbx_description
1 polymer ?
#
loop_
_entity_poly.entity_id
_entity_poly.type
_entity_poly.pdbx_seq_one_letter_code
_entity_poly.pdbx_strand_id
1 'polypeptide(L)'
;MVAGQVWHTPTQLFSPHYGRALARYLVTEYKLHLFPYHELVMYELGGGAGTLAKDILDYIADEEPDVYTCTRYRIVEISERLAHQQKERLARHVECGAVEILHRDFLQWNEDVNDPCFVIALEVLDNLAHDVVRYSTDDLQPYQGLVSIDHTGDFAELWEPVQDPLIKRYLKLLSNVRPSVLPPGAPVYLSWLPRWLQRWLAEYMPFYPNLTAPHYLPTGALQMMDVLRQHFPLHRLVISDFSSLPDTIPGVNAPVVQTRHKGEMIPVTTYLVLQGFFDIFFPTDFIVLRDVYLRLMGTTPEDGFAAVEPDAGVDKEYTTPASPAAYFTPTYPRAFDNPAVHVASYEDYSRAPDSLFSASDIVPPPLLNETHEARIMSHAEFLARYAEVQGTQLRDGSNPMVSWYANACWLLT
;
A
#
# COMPACT_ATOMS: atom_id res chain seq x y z
N MET A 1 23.86 14.30 15.30
CA MET A 1 22.91 15.17 14.59
C MET A 1 22.22 14.26 13.58
N VAL A 2 20.99 13.86 13.85
CA VAL A 2 20.17 13.10 12.89
C VAL A 2 19.93 14.04 11.71
N ALA A 3 20.43 13.68 10.53
CA ALA A 3 20.16 14.41 9.31
C ALA A 3 18.65 14.46 9.12
N GLY A 4 18.05 15.65 9.12
CA GLY A 4 16.65 15.81 8.83
C GLY A 4 16.39 15.31 7.41
N GLN A 5 15.60 14.25 7.26
CA GLN A 5 15.06 13.84 5.97
C GLN A 5 14.37 15.04 5.32
N VAL A 6 14.81 15.43 4.15
CA VAL A 6 14.13 16.45 3.35
C VAL A 6 13.78 15.80 2.02
N TRP A 7 12.91 14.79 2.10
CA TRP A 7 12.16 14.32 0.95
C TRP A 7 10.92 15.21 0.82
N HIS A 8 10.72 15.75 -0.36
CA HIS A 8 9.51 16.48 -0.65
C HIS A 8 8.49 15.48 -1.22
N THR A 9 7.67 14.93 -0.33
CA THR A 9 6.54 14.11 -0.74
C THR A 9 5.46 14.99 -1.39
N PRO A 10 4.64 14.46 -2.33
CA PRO A 10 3.52 15.20 -2.91
C PRO A 10 2.60 15.78 -1.83
N THR A 11 2.36 15.03 -0.76
CA THR A 11 1.55 15.45 0.40
C THR A 11 2.07 16.69 1.10
N GLN A 12 3.38 16.84 1.23
CA GLN A 12 3.99 18.02 1.87
C GLN A 12 4.15 19.17 0.90
N LEU A 13 4.59 18.88 -0.33
CA LEU A 13 4.91 19.91 -1.31
C LEU A 13 3.67 20.64 -1.82
N PHE A 14 2.57 19.93 -1.98
CA PHE A 14 1.31 20.48 -2.51
C PHE A 14 0.20 20.59 -1.46
N SER A 15 0.57 20.61 -0.18
CA SER A 15 -0.38 20.92 0.89
C SER A 15 -0.96 22.35 0.68
N PRO A 16 -2.29 22.56 0.85
CA PRO A 16 -3.29 21.57 1.20
C PRO A 16 -3.96 20.86 0.00
N HIS A 17 -3.61 21.23 -1.24
CA HIS A 17 -4.32 20.82 -2.46
C HIS A 17 -4.34 19.33 -2.67
N TYR A 18 -3.24 18.63 -2.36
CA TYR A 18 -3.14 17.17 -2.49
C TYR A 18 -4.04 16.45 -1.49
N GLY A 19 -3.99 16.85 -0.21
CA GLY A 19 -4.86 16.29 0.83
C GLY A 19 -6.33 16.55 0.57
N ARG A 20 -6.68 17.74 0.02
CA ARG A 20 -8.06 18.06 -0.40
C ARG A 20 -8.55 17.17 -1.55
N ALA A 21 -7.69 16.81 -2.50
CA ALA A 21 -8.05 15.87 -3.56
C ALA A 21 -8.41 14.49 -2.99
N LEU A 22 -7.58 13.99 -2.07
CA LEU A 22 -7.88 12.73 -1.39
C LEU A 22 -9.13 12.82 -0.51
N ALA A 23 -9.34 13.93 0.19
CA ALA A 23 -10.54 14.17 0.99
C ALA A 23 -11.81 14.09 0.13
N ARG A 24 -11.82 14.70 -1.06
CA ARG A 24 -12.95 14.62 -1.99
C ARG A 24 -13.23 13.18 -2.44
N TYR A 25 -12.18 12.42 -2.74
CA TYR A 25 -12.35 11.00 -3.05
C TYR A 25 -13.00 10.25 -1.89
N LEU A 26 -12.44 10.37 -0.69
CA LEU A 26 -12.92 9.68 0.52
C LEU A 26 -14.36 10.04 0.88
N VAL A 27 -14.70 11.34 0.84
CA VAL A 27 -16.07 11.82 1.11
C VAL A 27 -17.02 11.33 0.02
N THR A 28 -16.61 11.33 -1.24
CA THR A 28 -17.44 10.84 -2.35
C THR A 28 -17.76 9.35 -2.16
N GLU A 29 -16.74 8.52 -1.92
CA GLU A 29 -16.94 7.08 -1.68
C GLU A 29 -17.77 6.82 -0.44
N TYR A 30 -17.55 7.57 0.64
CA TYR A 30 -18.33 7.49 1.86
C TYR A 30 -19.80 7.80 1.61
N LYS A 31 -20.10 8.93 0.96
CA LYS A 31 -21.48 9.35 0.67
C LYS A 31 -22.23 8.39 -0.25
N LEU A 32 -21.51 7.77 -1.20
CA LEU A 32 -22.11 6.83 -2.13
C LEU A 32 -22.41 5.47 -1.49
N HIS A 33 -21.65 5.07 -0.47
CA HIS A 33 -21.65 3.67 -0.07
C HIS A 33 -21.90 3.40 1.41
N LEU A 34 -21.56 4.35 2.28
CA LEU A 34 -21.58 4.14 3.74
C LEU A 34 -22.55 5.07 4.47
N PHE A 35 -22.72 6.29 3.97
CA PHE A 35 -23.64 7.27 4.57
C PHE A 35 -25.11 6.89 4.32
N PRO A 36 -26.02 7.11 5.27
CA PRO A 36 -25.81 7.64 6.63
C PRO A 36 -25.62 6.56 7.70
N TYR A 37 -25.42 5.30 7.32
CA TYR A 37 -25.52 4.15 8.21
C TYR A 37 -24.24 3.89 9.02
N HIS A 38 -23.09 4.38 8.54
CA HIS A 38 -21.79 4.18 9.17
C HIS A 38 -21.07 5.50 9.37
N GLU A 39 -20.14 5.56 10.33
CA GLU A 39 -19.18 6.66 10.47
C GLU A 39 -18.15 6.62 9.33
N LEU A 40 -17.56 7.77 9.00
CA LEU A 40 -16.41 7.83 8.11
C LEU A 40 -15.16 7.49 8.91
N VAL A 41 -14.78 6.22 8.91
CA VAL A 41 -13.60 5.71 9.63
C VAL A 41 -12.42 5.60 8.67
N MET A 42 -11.30 6.20 9.05
CA MET A 42 -10.06 6.20 8.27
C MET A 42 -8.87 5.79 9.13
N TYR A 43 -8.02 4.93 8.59
CA TYR A 43 -6.74 4.55 9.17
C TYR A 43 -5.63 4.98 8.21
N GLU A 44 -4.76 5.89 8.64
CA GLU A 44 -3.57 6.29 7.89
C GLU A 44 -2.36 5.54 8.43
N LEU A 45 -1.66 4.81 7.57
CA LEU A 45 -0.43 4.12 7.91
C LEU A 45 0.76 5.03 7.62
N GLY A 46 1.59 5.28 8.63
CA GLY A 46 2.80 6.08 8.47
C GLY A 46 2.51 7.55 8.14
N GLY A 47 1.67 8.22 8.92
CA GLY A 47 1.21 9.60 8.66
C GLY A 47 2.29 10.69 8.66
N GLY A 48 3.58 10.33 8.77
CA GLY A 48 4.71 11.24 8.75
C GLY A 48 4.53 12.40 9.73
N ALA A 49 4.60 13.63 9.23
CA ALA A 49 4.39 14.80 10.07
C ALA A 49 2.89 15.13 10.36
N GLY A 50 1.94 14.34 9.90
CA GLY A 50 0.50 14.57 10.05
C GLY A 50 -0.07 15.62 9.11
N THR A 51 0.62 15.94 8.03
CA THR A 51 0.18 16.96 7.06
C THR A 51 -1.05 16.49 6.29
N LEU A 52 -1.05 15.26 5.81
CA LEU A 52 -2.16 14.68 5.06
C LEU A 52 -3.44 14.64 5.90
N ALA A 53 -3.36 14.07 7.11
CA ALA A 53 -4.48 14.02 8.04
C ALA A 53 -5.07 15.40 8.30
N LYS A 54 -4.19 16.41 8.51
CA LYS A 54 -4.62 17.80 8.71
C LYS A 54 -5.38 18.34 7.50
N ASP A 55 -4.82 18.19 6.31
CA ASP A 55 -5.42 18.74 5.08
C ASP A 55 -6.76 18.07 4.75
N ILE A 56 -6.88 16.76 5.00
CA ILE A 56 -8.14 16.00 4.85
C ILE A 56 -9.18 16.51 5.85
N LEU A 57 -8.83 16.58 7.12
CA LEU A 57 -9.77 16.93 8.19
C LEU A 57 -10.19 18.39 8.14
N ASP A 58 -9.28 19.30 7.82
CA ASP A 58 -9.62 20.72 7.60
C ASP A 58 -10.61 20.83 6.43
N TYR A 59 -10.37 20.11 5.31
CA TYR A 59 -11.30 20.10 4.17
C TYR A 59 -12.68 19.58 4.58
N ILE A 60 -12.75 18.44 5.27
CA ILE A 60 -14.04 17.86 5.67
C ILE A 60 -14.77 18.78 6.66
N ALA A 61 -14.03 19.42 7.59
CA ALA A 61 -14.63 20.35 8.55
C ALA A 61 -15.20 21.61 7.88
N ASP A 62 -14.53 22.12 6.84
CA ASP A 62 -14.89 23.37 6.17
C ASP A 62 -15.98 23.16 5.11
N GLU A 63 -15.90 22.09 4.31
CA GLU A 63 -16.76 21.85 3.15
C GLU A 63 -17.91 20.87 3.44
N GLU A 64 -17.73 19.96 4.41
CA GLU A 64 -18.65 18.87 4.72
C GLU A 64 -18.87 18.73 6.25
N PRO A 65 -19.34 19.76 6.93
CA PRO A 65 -19.43 19.80 8.40
C PRO A 65 -20.28 18.66 8.98
N ASP A 66 -21.33 18.22 8.29
CA ASP A 66 -22.16 17.10 8.72
C ASP A 66 -21.38 15.78 8.70
N VAL A 67 -20.56 15.56 7.67
CA VAL A 67 -19.67 14.40 7.58
C VAL A 67 -18.58 14.47 8.64
N TYR A 68 -18.05 15.68 8.93
CA TYR A 68 -17.03 15.86 9.95
C TYR A 68 -17.49 15.38 11.34
N THR A 69 -18.75 15.57 11.70
CA THR A 69 -19.29 15.15 13.00
C THR A 69 -19.25 13.63 13.20
N CYS A 70 -19.32 12.86 12.12
CA CYS A 70 -19.23 11.40 12.12
C CYS A 70 -17.90 10.87 11.56
N THR A 71 -16.86 11.71 11.50
CA THR A 71 -15.52 11.30 11.04
C THR A 71 -14.68 10.81 12.21
N ARG A 72 -13.99 9.68 11.99
CA ARG A 72 -12.98 9.09 12.89
C ARG A 72 -11.71 8.82 12.11
N TYR A 73 -10.68 9.60 12.37
CA TYR A 73 -9.37 9.47 11.72
C TYR A 73 -8.36 8.88 12.69
N ARG A 74 -7.72 7.78 12.33
CA ARG A 74 -6.71 7.11 13.15
C ARG A 74 -5.39 7.05 12.40
N ILE A 75 -4.34 7.61 12.99
CA ILE A 75 -2.99 7.53 12.45
C ILE A 75 -2.27 6.41 13.18
N VAL A 76 -1.79 5.40 12.42
CA VAL A 76 -0.96 4.31 12.94
C VAL A 76 0.50 4.67 12.68
N GLU A 77 1.25 4.94 13.76
CA GLU A 77 2.61 5.47 13.68
C GLU A 77 3.55 4.69 14.60
N ILE A 78 4.63 4.16 14.04
CA ILE A 78 5.64 3.40 14.78
C ILE A 78 6.63 4.30 15.53
N SER A 79 6.83 5.54 15.06
CA SER A 79 7.77 6.49 15.65
C SER A 79 7.11 7.32 16.74
N GLU A 80 7.53 7.16 18.00
CA GLU A 80 7.06 7.96 19.13
C GLU A 80 7.23 9.48 18.87
N ARG A 81 8.37 9.87 18.28
CA ARG A 81 8.65 11.26 17.94
C ARG A 81 7.64 11.82 16.94
N LEU A 82 7.33 11.07 15.88
CA LEU A 82 6.35 11.48 14.89
C LEU A 82 4.94 11.49 15.47
N ALA A 83 4.58 10.50 16.28
CA ALA A 83 3.29 10.44 16.96
C ALA A 83 3.07 11.68 17.86
N HIS A 84 4.11 12.16 18.57
CA HIS A 84 4.04 13.38 19.34
C HIS A 84 3.85 14.62 18.44
N GLN A 85 4.60 14.72 17.36
CA GLN A 85 4.49 15.82 16.40
C GLN A 85 3.11 15.86 15.74
N GLN A 86 2.54 14.71 15.43
CA GLN A 86 1.18 14.58 14.88
C GLN A 86 0.14 15.10 15.86
N LYS A 87 0.25 14.76 17.16
CA LYS A 87 -0.65 15.24 18.20
C LYS A 87 -0.63 16.76 18.30
N GLU A 88 0.54 17.37 18.26
CA GLU A 88 0.68 18.84 18.27
C GLU A 88 0.07 19.48 17.02
N ARG A 89 0.36 18.93 15.84
CA ARG A 89 -0.14 19.47 14.56
C ARG A 89 -1.66 19.36 14.43
N LEU A 90 -2.23 18.30 14.94
CA LEU A 90 -3.66 17.96 14.85
C LEU A 90 -4.44 18.34 16.12
N ALA A 91 -3.87 19.15 17.03
CA ALA A 91 -4.46 19.44 18.34
C ALA A 91 -5.96 19.78 18.30
N ARG A 92 -6.38 20.66 17.35
CA ARG A 92 -7.78 21.01 17.16
C ARG A 92 -8.68 19.80 16.91
N HIS A 93 -8.23 18.88 16.05
CA HIS A 93 -9.00 17.68 15.68
C HIS A 93 -8.93 16.58 16.76
N VAL A 94 -7.84 16.54 17.52
CA VAL A 94 -7.69 15.65 18.69
C VAL A 94 -8.62 16.10 19.82
N GLU A 95 -8.68 17.39 20.11
CA GLU A 95 -9.52 17.97 21.16
C GLU A 95 -11.02 17.72 20.91
N CYS A 96 -11.49 17.75 19.65
CA CYS A 96 -12.87 17.45 19.32
C CYS A 96 -13.15 15.95 19.12
N GLY A 97 -12.13 15.08 19.27
CA GLY A 97 -12.29 13.64 19.18
C GLY A 97 -12.38 13.07 17.74
N ALA A 98 -12.08 13.90 16.73
CA ALA A 98 -12.07 13.44 15.33
C ALA A 98 -10.81 12.66 14.95
N VAL A 99 -9.70 12.81 15.72
CA VAL A 99 -8.41 12.17 15.47
C VAL A 99 -7.92 11.40 16.69
N GLU A 100 -7.39 10.22 16.42
CA GLU A 100 -6.64 9.40 17.36
C GLU A 100 -5.29 9.02 16.77
N ILE A 101 -4.19 9.14 17.53
CA ILE A 101 -2.87 8.70 17.13
C ILE A 101 -2.53 7.42 17.88
N LEU A 102 -2.39 6.32 17.14
CA LEU A 102 -2.08 4.98 17.64
C LEU A 102 -0.58 4.74 17.48
N HIS A 103 0.16 4.83 18.58
CA HIS A 103 1.60 4.54 18.56
C HIS A 103 1.82 3.03 18.60
N ARG A 104 1.85 2.40 17.43
CA ARG A 104 2.04 0.95 17.27
C ARG A 104 2.52 0.60 15.87
N ASP A 105 3.11 -0.58 15.74
CA ASP A 105 3.43 -1.17 14.45
C ASP A 105 2.18 -1.79 13.82
N PHE A 106 1.84 -1.39 12.59
CA PHE A 106 0.69 -1.95 11.87
C PHE A 106 0.86 -3.43 11.56
N LEU A 107 2.08 -3.88 11.28
CA LEU A 107 2.35 -5.30 10.99
C LEU A 107 2.14 -6.21 12.21
N GLN A 108 2.07 -5.63 13.42
CA GLN A 108 1.76 -6.33 14.67
C GLN A 108 0.33 -6.05 15.17
N TRP A 109 -0.56 -5.63 14.26
CA TRP A 109 -1.96 -5.39 14.60
C TRP A 109 -2.65 -6.69 15.01
N ASN A 110 -3.42 -6.66 16.10
CA ASN A 110 -4.05 -7.84 16.70
C ASN A 110 -5.48 -7.60 17.22
N GLU A 111 -6.12 -6.54 16.77
CA GLU A 111 -7.48 -6.18 17.14
C GLU A 111 -8.40 -6.23 15.92
N ASP A 112 -9.60 -6.79 16.06
CA ASP A 112 -10.55 -6.86 14.97
C ASP A 112 -11.29 -5.53 14.79
N VAL A 113 -11.27 -4.99 13.59
CA VAL A 113 -11.97 -3.79 13.16
C VAL A 113 -13.12 -4.20 12.26
N ASN A 114 -14.32 -4.28 12.84
CA ASN A 114 -15.50 -4.77 12.13
C ASN A 114 -16.31 -3.64 11.44
N ASP A 115 -15.96 -2.39 11.68
CA ASP A 115 -16.59 -1.26 11.01
C ASP A 115 -16.00 -1.06 9.61
N PRO A 116 -16.83 -0.67 8.62
CA PRO A 116 -16.32 -0.25 7.32
C PRO A 116 -15.35 0.92 7.48
N CYS A 117 -14.17 0.80 6.88
CA CYS A 117 -13.15 1.82 7.03
C CYS A 117 -12.30 1.97 5.75
N PHE A 118 -11.68 3.12 5.61
CA PHE A 118 -10.62 3.36 4.63
C PHE A 118 -9.26 3.14 5.27
N VAL A 119 -8.40 2.34 4.64
CA VAL A 119 -7.00 2.20 5.03
C VAL A 119 -6.14 2.91 4.00
N ILE A 120 -5.47 3.96 4.43
CA ILE A 120 -4.71 4.88 3.60
C ILE A 120 -3.22 4.61 3.82
N ALA A 121 -2.49 4.31 2.74
CA ALA A 121 -1.05 4.08 2.78
C ALA A 121 -0.39 4.83 1.61
N LEU A 122 0.13 6.03 1.87
CA LEU A 122 0.81 6.85 0.88
C LEU A 122 2.31 6.85 1.14
N GLU A 123 3.10 6.44 0.14
CA GLU A 123 4.56 6.35 0.24
C GLU A 123 4.98 5.47 1.43
N VAL A 124 4.35 4.31 1.55
CA VAL A 124 4.59 3.33 2.62
C VAL A 124 5.20 2.05 2.08
N LEU A 125 4.74 1.60 0.89
CA LEU A 125 5.14 0.30 0.35
C LEU A 125 6.63 0.26 -0.01
N ASP A 126 7.15 1.35 -0.53
CA ASP A 126 8.57 1.51 -0.87
C ASP A 126 9.51 1.38 0.34
N ASN A 127 8.98 1.63 1.55
CA ASN A 127 9.69 1.54 2.81
C ASN A 127 9.46 0.23 3.58
N LEU A 128 8.50 -0.61 3.14
CA LEU A 128 8.30 -1.92 3.74
C LEU A 128 9.42 -2.90 3.37
N ALA A 129 9.58 -3.94 4.19
CA ALA A 129 10.61 -4.94 3.96
C ALA A 129 10.43 -5.66 2.62
N HIS A 130 11.53 -5.82 1.91
CA HIS A 130 11.64 -6.61 0.69
C HIS A 130 12.68 -7.69 0.89
N ASP A 131 12.38 -8.88 0.39
CA ASP A 131 13.35 -9.98 0.29
C ASP A 131 13.88 -10.10 -1.13
N VAL A 132 15.08 -10.62 -1.27
CA VAL A 132 15.70 -10.82 -2.58
C VAL A 132 15.80 -12.30 -2.91
N VAL A 133 15.44 -12.63 -4.14
CA VAL A 133 15.52 -13.99 -4.67
C VAL A 133 16.26 -13.98 -6.01
N ARG A 134 17.11 -14.98 -6.23
CA ARG A 134 17.69 -15.31 -7.52
C ARG A 134 17.31 -16.74 -7.89
N TYR A 135 17.36 -17.07 -9.15
CA TYR A 135 17.07 -18.41 -9.62
C TYR A 135 18.31 -19.05 -10.19
N SER A 136 18.48 -20.35 -9.93
CA SER A 136 19.52 -21.13 -10.61
C SER A 136 19.28 -21.06 -12.12
N THR A 137 20.35 -20.88 -12.87
CA THR A 137 20.26 -20.87 -14.35
C THR A 137 20.07 -22.24 -14.96
N ASP A 138 20.29 -23.31 -14.17
CA ASP A 138 20.16 -24.69 -14.62
C ASP A 138 18.72 -25.22 -14.54
N ASP A 139 18.10 -25.07 -13.37
CA ASP A 139 16.82 -25.70 -13.05
C ASP A 139 15.75 -24.71 -12.57
N LEU A 140 16.08 -23.43 -12.52
CA LEU A 140 15.23 -22.34 -12.06
C LEU A 140 14.77 -22.50 -10.60
N GLN A 141 15.52 -23.25 -9.78
CA GLN A 141 15.29 -23.28 -8.35
C GLN A 141 15.53 -21.91 -7.71
N PRO A 142 14.63 -21.43 -6.84
CA PRO A 142 14.81 -20.14 -6.18
C PRO A 142 15.79 -20.23 -5.01
N TYR A 143 16.66 -19.23 -4.92
CA TYR A 143 17.61 -18.99 -3.84
C TYR A 143 17.30 -17.66 -3.17
N GLN A 144 17.22 -17.65 -1.84
CA GLN A 144 17.05 -16.44 -1.05
C GLN A 144 18.40 -15.81 -0.73
N GLY A 145 18.44 -14.47 -0.73
CA GLY A 145 19.58 -13.71 -0.31
C GLY A 145 19.61 -13.51 1.20
N LEU A 146 20.77 -13.69 1.80
CA LEU A 146 21.06 -13.40 3.20
C LEU A 146 22.16 -12.37 3.29
N VAL A 147 22.04 -11.41 4.20
CA VAL A 147 23.09 -10.46 4.50
C VAL A 147 23.83 -10.92 5.75
N SER A 148 25.10 -11.25 5.57
CA SER A 148 26.01 -11.55 6.68
C SER A 148 26.82 -10.32 7.02
N ILE A 149 27.00 -10.06 8.31
CA ILE A 149 27.86 -8.99 8.82
C ILE A 149 29.01 -9.67 9.57
N ASP A 150 30.22 -9.42 9.15
CA ASP A 150 31.38 -9.99 9.80
C ASP A 150 31.78 -9.20 11.07
N HIS A 151 32.85 -9.69 11.76
CA HIS A 151 33.34 -9.07 12.98
C HIS A 151 33.98 -7.68 12.76
N THR A 152 34.30 -7.31 11.53
CA THR A 152 34.81 -5.99 11.16
C THR A 152 33.69 -5.01 10.80
N GLY A 153 32.46 -5.50 10.64
CA GLY A 153 31.28 -4.74 10.21
C GLY A 153 31.11 -4.71 8.69
N ASP A 154 31.86 -5.52 7.96
CA ASP A 154 31.72 -5.64 6.52
C ASP A 154 30.51 -6.52 6.16
N PHE A 155 29.76 -6.10 5.14
CA PHE A 155 28.58 -6.80 4.65
C PHE A 155 28.97 -7.78 3.54
N ALA A 156 28.41 -8.98 3.60
CA ALA A 156 28.50 -9.97 2.54
C ALA A 156 27.12 -10.54 2.22
N GLU A 157 26.84 -10.74 0.94
CA GLU A 157 25.62 -11.36 0.45
C GLU A 157 25.86 -12.86 0.24
N LEU A 158 25.02 -13.68 0.84
CA LEU A 158 25.03 -15.13 0.73
C LEU A 158 23.75 -15.62 0.09
N TRP A 159 23.81 -16.74 -0.62
CA TRP A 159 22.68 -17.32 -1.32
C TRP A 159 22.47 -18.77 -0.90
N GLU A 160 21.25 -19.10 -0.49
CA GLU A 160 20.84 -20.47 -0.14
C GLU A 160 19.47 -20.80 -0.77
N PRO A 161 19.14 -22.09 -0.96
CA PRO A 161 17.82 -22.47 -1.41
C PRO A 161 16.74 -21.85 -0.52
N VAL A 162 15.66 -21.36 -1.10
CA VAL A 162 14.59 -20.69 -0.35
C VAL A 162 14.05 -21.61 0.74
N GLN A 163 14.17 -21.18 1.99
CA GLN A 163 13.64 -21.86 3.18
C GLN A 163 12.58 -21.03 3.88
N ASP A 164 12.68 -19.69 3.81
CA ASP A 164 11.76 -18.76 4.43
C ASP A 164 10.30 -19.02 3.97
N PRO A 165 9.37 -19.23 4.92
CA PRO A 165 7.98 -19.53 4.59
C PRO A 165 7.25 -18.36 3.95
N LEU A 166 7.59 -17.10 4.28
CA LEU A 166 6.99 -15.91 3.71
C LEU A 166 7.39 -15.74 2.25
N ILE A 167 8.68 -15.95 1.94
CA ILE A 167 9.19 -15.96 0.57
C ILE A 167 8.52 -17.08 -0.24
N LYS A 168 8.46 -18.31 0.28
CA LYS A 168 7.78 -19.43 -0.39
C LYS A 168 6.32 -19.11 -0.71
N ARG A 169 5.63 -18.52 0.25
CA ARG A 169 4.23 -18.13 0.11
C ARG A 169 4.05 -17.04 -0.96
N TYR A 170 4.90 -16.00 -0.94
CA TYR A 170 4.85 -14.96 -1.96
C TYR A 170 5.10 -15.52 -3.36
N LEU A 171 6.11 -16.36 -3.54
CA LEU A 171 6.40 -17.03 -4.82
C LEU A 171 5.24 -17.89 -5.31
N LYS A 172 4.57 -18.61 -4.39
CA LYS A 172 3.37 -19.39 -4.72
C LYS A 172 2.20 -18.49 -5.16
N LEU A 173 1.97 -17.36 -4.49
CA LEU A 173 0.97 -16.36 -4.90
C LEU A 173 1.30 -15.81 -6.28
N LEU A 174 2.54 -15.40 -6.49
CA LEU A 174 3.01 -14.86 -7.77
C LEU A 174 2.84 -15.84 -8.91
N SER A 175 3.15 -17.11 -8.71
CA SER A 175 2.96 -18.17 -9.72
C SER A 175 1.49 -18.40 -10.09
N ASN A 176 0.56 -18.13 -9.18
CA ASN A 176 -0.87 -18.23 -9.44
C ASN A 176 -1.43 -17.04 -10.22
N VAL A 177 -0.94 -15.84 -9.93
CA VAL A 177 -1.40 -14.62 -10.63
C VAL A 177 -0.68 -14.38 -11.96
N ARG A 178 0.53 -14.95 -12.13
CA ARG A 178 1.34 -14.86 -13.36
C ARG A 178 1.97 -16.21 -13.75
N PRO A 179 1.18 -17.22 -14.12
CA PRO A 179 1.69 -18.60 -14.34
C PRO A 179 2.65 -18.74 -15.52
N SER A 180 2.66 -17.80 -16.47
CA SER A 180 3.45 -17.89 -17.71
C SER A 180 4.69 -17.00 -17.72
N VAL A 181 4.96 -16.26 -16.66
CA VAL A 181 6.10 -15.32 -16.62
C VAL A 181 7.32 -16.09 -16.11
N LEU A 182 8.37 -16.12 -16.95
CA LEU A 182 9.68 -16.61 -16.50
C LEU A 182 10.20 -15.72 -15.38
N PRO A 183 10.98 -16.27 -14.44
CA PRO A 183 11.62 -15.47 -13.41
C PRO A 183 12.40 -14.30 -14.03
N PRO A 184 12.39 -13.12 -13.40
CA PRO A 184 13.18 -11.99 -13.85
C PRO A 184 14.65 -12.37 -14.01
N GLY A 185 15.27 -11.94 -15.12
CA GLY A 185 16.67 -12.27 -15.42
C GLY A 185 16.91 -13.71 -15.88
N ALA A 186 15.86 -14.54 -16.06
CA ALA A 186 16.03 -15.80 -16.77
C ALA A 186 16.62 -15.55 -18.16
N PRO A 187 17.61 -16.35 -18.61
CA PRO A 187 18.30 -16.13 -19.88
C PRO A 187 17.38 -16.41 -21.07
N VAL A 188 16.49 -15.47 -21.37
CA VAL A 188 15.52 -15.58 -22.48
C VAL A 188 16.24 -15.80 -23.82
N TYR A 189 17.43 -15.26 -23.98
CA TYR A 189 18.27 -15.47 -25.18
C TYR A 189 18.73 -16.90 -25.38
N LEU A 190 18.68 -17.75 -24.34
CA LEU A 190 19.01 -19.16 -24.42
C LEU A 190 17.77 -20.07 -24.40
N SER A 191 16.56 -19.52 -24.23
CA SER A 191 15.32 -20.32 -24.11
C SER A 191 15.00 -21.14 -25.37
N TRP A 192 15.52 -20.76 -26.52
CA TRP A 192 15.39 -21.49 -27.79
C TRP A 192 16.40 -22.66 -27.91
N LEU A 193 17.41 -22.72 -27.06
CA LEU A 193 18.37 -23.83 -27.06
C LEU A 193 17.82 -25.04 -26.29
N PRO A 194 18.11 -26.28 -26.74
CA PRO A 194 17.79 -27.48 -25.97
C PRO A 194 18.44 -27.43 -24.56
N ARG A 195 17.73 -27.93 -23.54
CA ARG A 195 18.20 -27.91 -22.14
C ARG A 195 19.58 -28.53 -21.93
N TRP A 196 19.91 -29.61 -22.70
CA TRP A 196 21.23 -30.21 -22.61
C TRP A 196 22.35 -29.28 -23.06
N LEU A 197 22.09 -28.42 -24.07
CA LEU A 197 23.07 -27.45 -24.55
C LEU A 197 23.19 -26.25 -23.59
N GLN A 198 22.09 -25.84 -22.98
CA GLN A 198 22.13 -24.81 -21.93
C GLN A 198 22.99 -25.27 -20.73
N ARG A 199 22.79 -26.53 -20.28
CA ARG A 199 23.63 -27.13 -19.21
C ARG A 199 25.09 -27.22 -19.61
N TRP A 200 25.37 -27.65 -20.83
CA TRP A 200 26.73 -27.70 -21.34
C TRP A 200 27.39 -26.33 -21.36
N LEU A 201 26.66 -25.27 -21.79
CA LEU A 201 27.15 -23.90 -21.77
C LEU A 201 27.39 -23.43 -20.33
N ALA A 202 26.49 -23.72 -19.39
CA ALA A 202 26.66 -23.38 -17.99
C ALA A 202 27.88 -24.05 -17.35
N GLU A 203 28.16 -25.30 -17.74
CA GLU A 203 29.27 -26.08 -17.18
C GLU A 203 30.65 -25.71 -17.77
N TYR A 204 30.71 -25.34 -19.06
CA TYR A 204 31.97 -25.18 -19.77
C TYR A 204 32.30 -23.73 -20.15
N MET A 205 31.34 -22.79 -20.06
CA MET A 205 31.65 -21.37 -20.34
C MET A 205 32.18 -20.68 -19.08
N PRO A 206 33.41 -20.19 -19.13
CA PRO A 206 33.98 -19.40 -18.03
C PRO A 206 33.12 -18.13 -17.86
N PHE A 207 32.83 -17.77 -16.61
CA PHE A 207 31.99 -16.62 -16.23
C PHE A 207 30.49 -16.72 -16.58
N TYR A 208 29.97 -17.90 -16.89
CA TYR A 208 28.54 -18.10 -17.01
C TYR A 208 27.90 -17.92 -15.61
N PRO A 209 26.90 -17.02 -15.46
CA PRO A 209 26.31 -16.79 -14.14
C PRO A 209 25.51 -18.00 -13.68
N ASN A 210 25.80 -18.51 -12.49
CA ASN A 210 25.06 -19.62 -11.89
C ASN A 210 23.65 -19.22 -11.43
N LEU A 211 23.45 -17.93 -11.15
CA LEU A 211 22.19 -17.33 -10.69
C LEU A 211 21.76 -16.21 -11.62
N THR A 212 20.45 -16.04 -11.77
CA THR A 212 19.82 -14.94 -12.53
C THR A 212 20.10 -13.58 -11.88
N ALA A 213 19.65 -12.50 -12.52
CA ALA A 213 19.54 -11.20 -11.87
C ALA A 213 18.67 -11.29 -10.60
N PRO A 214 18.91 -10.44 -9.59
CA PRO A 214 18.09 -10.43 -8.37
C PRO A 214 16.66 -9.99 -8.67
N HIS A 215 15.71 -10.60 -7.99
CA HIS A 215 14.29 -10.24 -8.00
C HIS A 215 13.87 -9.90 -6.58
N TYR A 216 13.44 -8.67 -6.36
CA TYR A 216 13.04 -8.18 -5.05
C TYR A 216 11.55 -8.37 -4.85
N LEU A 217 11.19 -9.00 -3.74
CA LEU A 217 9.83 -9.40 -3.40
C LEU A 217 9.31 -8.52 -2.27
N PRO A 218 8.16 -7.84 -2.41
CA PRO A 218 7.59 -6.98 -1.37
C PRO A 218 6.91 -7.81 -0.27
N THR A 219 7.68 -8.55 0.49
CA THR A 219 7.19 -9.43 1.55
C THR A 219 6.56 -8.66 2.72
N GLY A 220 7.03 -7.46 3.01
CA GLY A 220 6.38 -6.56 3.97
C GLY A 220 4.99 -6.11 3.52
N ALA A 221 4.79 -5.87 2.21
CA ALA A 221 3.47 -5.59 1.67
C ALA A 221 2.52 -6.81 1.78
N LEU A 222 3.04 -8.03 1.61
CA LEU A 222 2.26 -9.24 1.84
C LEU A 222 1.82 -9.34 3.32
N GLN A 223 2.71 -9.06 4.27
CA GLN A 223 2.36 -9.04 5.70
C GLN A 223 1.30 -7.97 6.00
N MET A 224 1.42 -6.78 5.41
CA MET A 224 0.39 -5.74 5.53
C MET A 224 -0.97 -6.23 5.01
N MET A 225 -1.00 -6.89 3.87
CA MET A 225 -2.24 -7.47 3.32
C MET A 225 -2.81 -8.58 4.21
N ASP A 226 -1.97 -9.37 4.89
CA ASP A 226 -2.41 -10.38 5.85
C ASP A 226 -3.12 -9.75 7.04
N VAL A 227 -2.56 -8.68 7.59
CA VAL A 227 -3.20 -7.90 8.67
C VAL A 227 -4.55 -7.35 8.22
N LEU A 228 -4.63 -6.77 7.01
CA LEU A 228 -5.88 -6.28 6.45
C LEU A 228 -6.92 -7.39 6.33
N ARG A 229 -6.53 -8.53 5.76
CA ARG A 229 -7.41 -9.69 5.59
C ARG A 229 -7.91 -10.23 6.93
N GLN A 230 -7.04 -10.30 7.93
CA GLN A 230 -7.34 -10.91 9.22
C GLN A 230 -8.16 -9.98 10.13
N HIS A 231 -7.80 -8.70 10.18
CA HIS A 231 -8.31 -7.78 11.19
C HIS A 231 -9.18 -6.64 10.66
N PHE A 232 -9.22 -6.43 9.36
CA PHE A 232 -9.99 -5.35 8.74
C PHE A 232 -10.91 -5.89 7.63
N PRO A 233 -11.88 -6.77 7.94
CA PRO A 233 -12.67 -7.46 6.91
C PRO A 233 -13.46 -6.52 5.99
N LEU A 234 -13.79 -5.32 6.44
CA LEU A 234 -14.58 -4.33 5.70
C LEU A 234 -13.74 -3.11 5.26
N HIS A 235 -12.41 -3.29 5.09
CA HIS A 235 -11.56 -2.20 4.65
C HIS A 235 -11.74 -1.87 3.16
N ARG A 236 -11.55 -0.60 2.85
CA ARG A 236 -11.30 -0.08 1.52
C ARG A 236 -9.88 0.46 1.48
N LEU A 237 -9.07 -0.09 0.60
CA LEU A 237 -7.64 0.21 0.55
C LEU A 237 -7.39 1.38 -0.41
N VAL A 238 -6.61 2.35 0.07
CA VAL A 238 -6.19 3.53 -0.68
C VAL A 238 -4.68 3.63 -0.60
N ILE A 239 -4.00 3.15 -1.62
CA ILE A 239 -2.55 3.17 -1.71
C ILE A 239 -2.11 4.13 -2.81
N SER A 240 -1.07 4.91 -2.55
CA SER A 240 -0.31 5.62 -3.58
C SER A 240 1.17 5.49 -3.31
N ASP A 241 1.92 5.09 -4.35
CA ASP A 241 3.35 4.89 -4.27
C ASP A 241 4.01 5.03 -5.64
N PHE A 242 5.34 4.96 -5.72
CA PHE A 242 6.10 5.06 -6.95
C PHE A 242 6.08 3.74 -7.72
N SER A 243 5.53 3.76 -8.94
CA SER A 243 5.53 2.62 -9.85
C SER A 243 6.87 2.44 -10.58
N SER A 244 7.69 3.48 -10.62
CA SER A 244 9.05 3.45 -11.16
C SER A 244 9.90 4.51 -10.45
N LEU A 245 11.17 4.22 -10.31
CA LEU A 245 12.16 5.14 -9.76
C LEU A 245 13.23 5.42 -10.83
N PRO A 246 13.92 6.57 -10.78
CA PRO A 246 15.04 6.83 -11.68
C PRO A 246 16.07 5.70 -11.62
N ASP A 247 16.64 5.36 -12.76
CA ASP A 247 17.70 4.35 -12.91
C ASP A 247 17.33 2.90 -12.53
N THR A 248 16.03 2.59 -12.34
CA THR A 248 15.56 1.23 -12.12
C THR A 248 15.35 0.48 -13.44
N ILE A 249 15.61 -0.84 -13.39
CA ILE A 249 15.38 -1.74 -14.53
C ILE A 249 13.97 -2.31 -14.39
N PRO A 250 13.07 -2.08 -15.37
CA PRO A 250 11.72 -2.62 -15.32
C PRO A 250 11.69 -4.15 -15.15
N GLY A 251 10.83 -4.62 -14.24
CA GLY A 251 10.64 -6.05 -13.97
C GLY A 251 11.64 -6.68 -12.99
N VAL A 252 12.64 -5.93 -12.54
CA VAL A 252 13.60 -6.39 -11.52
C VAL A 252 13.24 -5.87 -10.12
N ASN A 253 12.53 -4.75 -10.03
CA ASN A 253 12.19 -4.05 -8.79
C ASN A 253 13.42 -3.77 -7.90
N ALA A 254 14.57 -3.47 -8.53
CA ALA A 254 15.78 -3.16 -7.79
C ALA A 254 15.63 -1.86 -6.98
N PRO A 255 16.15 -1.80 -5.75
CA PRO A 255 16.05 -0.60 -4.95
C PRO A 255 16.93 0.54 -5.49
N VAL A 256 16.48 1.76 -5.29
CA VAL A 256 17.31 2.96 -5.33
C VAL A 256 17.81 3.22 -3.92
N VAL A 257 19.14 3.28 -3.78
CA VAL A 257 19.78 3.49 -2.47
C VAL A 257 20.53 4.82 -2.52
N GLN A 258 20.26 5.68 -1.56
CA GLN A 258 20.87 7.01 -1.53
C GLN A 258 20.92 7.58 -0.12
N THR A 259 21.80 8.55 0.07
CA THR A 259 21.89 9.34 1.29
C THR A 259 22.05 10.81 0.97
N ARG A 260 21.80 11.67 1.94
CA ARG A 260 22.04 13.10 1.79
C ARG A 260 23.23 13.54 2.62
N HIS A 261 24.24 14.10 1.95
CA HIS A 261 25.41 14.67 2.60
C HIS A 261 25.62 16.12 2.17
N LYS A 262 25.72 17.04 3.12
CA LYS A 262 25.90 18.50 2.90
C LYS A 262 24.91 19.14 1.90
N GLY A 263 23.69 18.60 1.84
CA GLY A 263 22.64 19.10 0.95
C GLY A 263 22.59 18.43 -0.43
N GLU A 264 23.57 17.63 -0.78
CA GLU A 264 23.60 16.87 -2.03
C GLU A 264 23.13 15.44 -1.83
N MET A 265 22.45 14.88 -2.83
CA MET A 265 22.03 13.47 -2.87
C MET A 265 23.16 12.64 -3.41
N ILE A 266 23.53 11.60 -2.68
CA ILE A 266 24.60 10.66 -3.07
C ILE A 266 23.98 9.29 -3.28
N PRO A 267 23.78 8.87 -4.55
CA PRO A 267 23.33 7.53 -4.86
C PRO A 267 24.45 6.51 -4.66
N VAL A 268 24.08 5.30 -4.27
CA VAL A 268 24.98 4.14 -4.20
C VAL A 268 24.38 2.95 -4.93
N THR A 269 25.24 2.07 -5.43
CA THR A 269 24.86 0.94 -6.29
C THR A 269 24.58 -0.36 -5.54
N THR A 270 24.61 -0.32 -4.21
CA THR A 270 24.38 -1.50 -3.35
C THR A 270 23.42 -1.15 -2.22
N TYR A 271 22.62 -2.12 -1.81
CA TYR A 271 21.80 -2.04 -0.60
C TYR A 271 22.54 -2.54 0.67
N LEU A 272 23.77 -3.03 0.51
CA LEU A 272 24.64 -3.41 1.63
C LEU A 272 25.26 -2.14 2.23
N VAL A 273 24.45 -1.41 2.99
CA VAL A 273 24.80 -0.10 3.56
C VAL A 273 24.48 -0.05 5.04
N LEU A 274 25.11 0.88 5.75
CA LEU A 274 24.86 1.06 7.18
C LEU A 274 23.41 1.51 7.43
N GLN A 275 22.73 0.75 8.25
CA GLN A 275 21.33 1.02 8.63
C GLN A 275 21.18 2.40 9.28
N GLY A 276 20.14 3.14 8.88
CA GLY A 276 19.82 4.47 9.42
C GLY A 276 20.61 5.63 8.81
N PHE A 277 21.52 5.37 7.87
CA PHE A 277 22.27 6.41 7.16
C PHE A 277 21.87 6.56 5.70
N PHE A 278 21.22 5.55 5.14
CA PHE A 278 20.77 5.51 3.75
C PHE A 278 19.29 5.23 3.70
N ASP A 279 18.64 5.84 2.73
CA ASP A 279 17.27 5.50 2.35
C ASP A 279 17.32 4.46 1.23
N ILE A 280 16.50 3.43 1.34
CA ILE A 280 16.38 2.33 0.37
C ILE A 280 14.93 2.31 -0.08
N PHE A 281 14.67 2.62 -1.36
CA PHE A 281 13.35 2.69 -1.93
C PHE A 281 13.15 1.62 -2.98
N PHE A 282 12.00 0.98 -2.97
CA PHE A 282 11.64 -0.03 -3.96
C PHE A 282 10.48 0.47 -4.84
N PRO A 283 10.59 0.34 -6.18
CA PRO A 283 9.44 0.64 -7.03
C PRO A 283 8.36 -0.43 -6.85
N THR A 284 7.10 -0.01 -6.85
CA THR A 284 5.94 -0.90 -6.68
C THR A 284 5.36 -1.30 -8.04
N ASP A 285 5.35 -2.60 -8.35
CA ASP A 285 4.56 -3.13 -9.48
C ASP A 285 3.08 -3.21 -9.08
N PHE A 286 2.33 -2.15 -9.39
CA PHE A 286 0.90 -2.04 -9.04
C PHE A 286 0.03 -3.11 -9.67
N ILE A 287 0.43 -3.67 -10.83
CA ILE A 287 -0.33 -4.77 -11.45
C ILE A 287 -0.17 -6.04 -10.63
N VAL A 288 1.06 -6.36 -10.24
CA VAL A 288 1.34 -7.52 -9.36
C VAL A 288 0.69 -7.30 -8.00
N LEU A 289 0.83 -6.11 -7.41
CA LEU A 289 0.24 -5.75 -6.12
C LEU A 289 -1.28 -5.97 -6.12
N ARG A 290 -1.99 -5.45 -7.13
CA ARG A 290 -3.42 -5.64 -7.31
C ARG A 290 -3.79 -7.11 -7.44
N ASP A 291 -3.09 -7.85 -8.31
CA ASP A 291 -3.43 -9.23 -8.59
C ASP A 291 -3.18 -10.13 -7.36
N VAL A 292 -2.10 -9.88 -6.61
CA VAL A 292 -1.81 -10.54 -5.33
C VAL A 292 -2.86 -10.18 -4.28
N TYR A 293 -3.22 -8.90 -4.16
CA TYR A 293 -4.26 -8.44 -3.25
C TYR A 293 -5.61 -9.13 -3.54
N LEU A 294 -6.08 -9.09 -4.78
CA LEU A 294 -7.34 -9.73 -5.18
C LEU A 294 -7.31 -11.24 -4.92
N ARG A 295 -6.19 -11.89 -5.22
CA ARG A 295 -6.03 -13.31 -4.95
C ARG A 295 -6.09 -13.62 -3.46
N LEU A 296 -5.42 -12.83 -2.64
CA LEU A 296 -5.36 -13.02 -1.19
C LEU A 296 -6.71 -12.78 -0.52
N MET A 297 -7.43 -11.72 -0.93
CA MET A 297 -8.74 -11.38 -0.37
C MET A 297 -9.84 -12.35 -0.84
N GLY A 298 -9.75 -12.87 -2.06
CA GLY A 298 -10.72 -13.81 -2.62
C GLY A 298 -10.51 -15.28 -2.24
N THR A 299 -9.48 -15.61 -1.43
CA THR A 299 -9.19 -17.00 -1.03
C THR A 299 -9.82 -17.36 0.31
N THR A 300 -10.33 -18.60 0.41
CA THR A 300 -10.70 -19.16 1.70
C THR A 300 -9.44 -19.63 2.46
N PRO A 301 -9.47 -19.74 3.80
CA PRO A 301 -8.35 -20.27 4.58
C PRO A 301 -7.90 -21.68 4.13
N GLU A 302 -8.80 -22.44 3.54
CA GLU A 302 -8.55 -23.81 3.04
C GLU A 302 -7.65 -23.86 1.80
N ASP A 303 -7.48 -22.75 1.07
CA ASP A 303 -6.65 -22.69 -0.14
C ASP A 303 -5.13 -22.73 0.13
N GLY A 304 -4.71 -22.91 1.38
CA GLY A 304 -3.31 -23.03 1.78
C GLY A 304 -2.50 -21.74 1.63
N PHE A 305 -3.17 -20.58 1.61
CA PHE A 305 -2.59 -19.24 1.66
C PHE A 305 -2.77 -18.59 3.04
N ALA A 306 -2.92 -19.39 4.10
CA ALA A 306 -2.96 -18.89 5.47
C ALA A 306 -1.75 -18.00 5.74
N ALA A 307 -1.96 -16.95 6.53
CA ALA A 307 -0.87 -16.10 6.99
C ALA A 307 0.21 -16.97 7.66
N VAL A 308 1.46 -16.66 7.40
CA VAL A 308 2.56 -17.24 8.15
C VAL A 308 2.56 -16.52 9.49
N GLU A 309 2.29 -17.25 10.56
CA GLU A 309 2.43 -16.68 11.90
C GLU A 309 3.86 -16.14 12.06
N PRO A 310 4.03 -14.92 12.55
CA PRO A 310 5.35 -14.47 12.95
C PRO A 310 5.87 -15.46 14.00
N ASP A 311 7.13 -15.89 13.86
CA ASP A 311 7.80 -16.83 14.75
C ASP A 311 7.81 -16.27 16.18
N ALA A 312 6.70 -16.47 16.87
CA ALA A 312 6.53 -16.12 18.27
C ALA A 312 6.98 -17.33 19.06
N GLY A 313 8.23 -17.30 19.51
CA GLY A 313 8.69 -18.18 20.57
C GLY A 313 7.92 -17.94 21.89
N VAL A 314 6.59 -17.99 21.85
CA VAL A 314 5.71 -18.05 23.03
C VAL A 314 4.38 -18.70 22.63
N ASP A 315 4.09 -19.85 23.26
CA ASP A 315 2.85 -20.58 23.18
C ASP A 315 1.60 -19.71 23.39
N LYS A 316 0.75 -19.57 22.36
CA LYS A 316 -0.67 -19.24 22.51
C LYS A 316 -1.49 -20.01 21.50
N GLU A 317 -2.40 -20.84 21.99
CA GLU A 317 -3.48 -21.44 21.23
C GLU A 317 -4.34 -20.33 20.61
N TYR A 318 -4.30 -20.19 19.29
CA TYR A 318 -5.23 -19.34 18.55
C TYR A 318 -6.32 -20.21 17.93
N THR A 319 -7.54 -20.01 18.40
CA THR A 319 -8.73 -20.48 17.70
C THR A 319 -8.95 -19.55 16.49
N THR A 320 -8.90 -20.11 15.29
CA THR A 320 -9.20 -19.41 14.02
C THR A 320 -10.64 -18.90 14.03
N PRO A 321 -10.89 -17.60 13.84
CA PRO A 321 -12.23 -17.10 13.60
C PRO A 321 -12.73 -17.58 12.22
N ALA A 322 -14.03 -17.73 12.08
CA ALA A 322 -14.68 -18.05 10.82
C ALA A 322 -14.27 -17.04 9.73
N SER A 323 -14.03 -17.55 8.50
CA SER A 323 -13.51 -16.80 7.36
C SER A 323 -14.15 -15.43 7.16
N PRO A 324 -13.37 -14.33 7.12
CA PRO A 324 -13.88 -12.99 6.85
C PRO A 324 -14.38 -12.80 5.41
N ALA A 325 -14.06 -13.74 4.51
CA ALA A 325 -14.43 -13.66 3.09
C ALA A 325 -15.95 -13.58 2.84
N ALA A 326 -16.78 -13.94 3.84
CA ALA A 326 -18.23 -13.82 3.74
C ALA A 326 -18.77 -12.37 3.88
N TYR A 327 -17.90 -11.42 4.24
CA TYR A 327 -18.32 -10.06 4.58
C TYR A 327 -17.79 -8.99 3.65
N PHE A 328 -16.93 -9.33 2.67
CA PHE A 328 -16.34 -8.33 1.80
C PHE A 328 -16.96 -8.35 0.42
N THR A 329 -17.63 -7.28 0.13
CA THR A 329 -18.11 -6.94 -1.18
C THR A 329 -17.95 -5.49 -1.43
N PRO A 330 -17.45 -5.10 -2.55
CA PRO A 330 -18.22 -4.15 -3.32
C PRO A 330 -18.00 -4.28 -4.82
N THR A 331 -19.02 -4.65 -5.54
CA THR A 331 -19.24 -4.11 -6.88
C THR A 331 -20.38 -3.13 -6.76
N TYR A 332 -20.04 -1.87 -6.69
CA TYR A 332 -21.05 -0.85 -6.93
C TYR A 332 -21.20 -0.67 -8.43
N PRO A 333 -22.43 -0.70 -8.97
CA PRO A 333 -22.65 -0.26 -10.34
C PRO A 333 -22.05 1.14 -10.45
N ARG A 334 -21.24 1.36 -11.46
CA ARG A 334 -20.61 2.64 -11.73
C ARG A 334 -21.70 3.70 -11.82
N ALA A 335 -21.91 4.44 -10.73
CA ALA A 335 -22.90 5.51 -10.68
C ALA A 335 -22.67 6.58 -11.76
N PHE A 336 -21.44 6.62 -12.31
CA PHE A 336 -21.04 7.55 -13.36
C PHE A 336 -21.35 7.09 -14.79
N ASP A 337 -21.67 5.80 -15.00
CA ASP A 337 -22.00 5.27 -16.33
C ASP A 337 -23.53 5.24 -16.57
N ASN A 338 -24.35 5.59 -15.57
CA ASN A 338 -25.80 5.63 -15.69
C ASN A 338 -26.34 7.05 -15.42
N PRO A 339 -26.67 7.83 -16.46
CA PRO A 339 -27.17 9.20 -16.31
C PRO A 339 -28.56 9.28 -15.66
N ALA A 340 -29.18 8.17 -15.30
CA ALA A 340 -30.51 8.11 -14.68
C ALA A 340 -30.49 7.94 -13.15
N VAL A 341 -29.31 7.84 -12.52
CA VAL A 341 -29.23 7.77 -11.06
C VAL A 341 -29.25 9.18 -10.49
N HIS A 342 -30.42 9.61 -10.05
CA HIS A 342 -30.58 10.78 -9.22
C HIS A 342 -29.96 10.47 -7.85
N VAL A 343 -28.80 11.02 -7.58
CA VAL A 343 -28.25 11.03 -6.21
C VAL A 343 -29.13 12.03 -5.44
N ALA A 344 -29.97 11.52 -4.55
CA ALA A 344 -30.77 12.37 -3.69
C ALA A 344 -29.83 13.25 -2.87
N SER A 345 -30.03 14.57 -2.93
CA SER A 345 -29.26 15.49 -2.09
C SER A 345 -29.76 15.38 -0.64
N TYR A 346 -28.90 15.77 0.31
CA TYR A 346 -29.28 15.85 1.73
C TYR A 346 -30.56 16.65 1.95
N GLU A 347 -30.85 17.66 1.10
CA GLU A 347 -32.08 18.46 1.13
C GLU A 347 -33.35 17.64 0.79
N ASP A 348 -33.21 16.57 0.00
CA ASP A 348 -34.35 15.69 -0.32
C ASP A 348 -34.76 14.83 0.89
N TYR A 349 -33.81 14.48 1.76
CA TYR A 349 -34.06 13.74 3.01
C TYR A 349 -34.53 14.64 4.16
N SER A 350 -34.08 15.89 4.21
CA SER A 350 -34.48 16.84 5.28
C SER A 350 -35.91 17.33 5.15
N ARG A 351 -36.58 17.07 4.04
CA ARG A 351 -38.00 17.44 3.80
C ARG A 351 -38.97 16.32 4.04
N ALA A 352 -38.53 15.13 4.42
CA ALA A 352 -39.43 14.05 4.81
C ALA A 352 -40.11 14.39 6.15
N PRO A 353 -41.43 14.22 6.27
CA PRO A 353 -42.13 14.54 7.53
C PRO A 353 -41.68 13.57 8.62
N ASP A 354 -41.35 14.12 9.80
CA ASP A 354 -40.84 13.47 11.01
C ASP A 354 -41.63 12.28 11.58
N SER A 355 -42.65 11.80 10.87
CA SER A 355 -43.62 10.85 11.41
C SER A 355 -43.68 9.48 10.73
N LEU A 356 -42.80 9.18 9.75
CA LEU A 356 -42.94 7.94 8.99
C LEU A 356 -41.96 6.83 9.31
N PHE A 357 -40.83 7.13 9.97
CA PHE A 357 -39.83 6.10 10.35
C PHE A 357 -39.25 6.39 11.72
N SER A 358 -39.30 5.42 12.63
CA SER A 358 -38.48 5.42 13.83
C SER A 358 -37.03 5.12 13.43
N ALA A 359 -36.03 5.72 14.07
CA ALA A 359 -34.63 5.44 13.85
C ALA A 359 -34.26 3.94 14.03
N SER A 360 -35.13 3.18 14.70
CA SER A 360 -35.01 1.71 14.87
C SER A 360 -35.45 0.90 13.64
N ASP A 361 -36.14 1.53 12.67
CA ASP A 361 -36.69 0.81 11.51
C ASP A 361 -35.81 0.90 10.26
N ILE A 362 -34.73 1.66 10.32
CA ILE A 362 -33.77 1.76 9.24
C ILE A 362 -32.75 0.62 9.37
N VAL A 363 -33.06 -0.50 8.74
CA VAL A 363 -32.09 -1.59 8.59
C VAL A 363 -31.10 -1.16 7.50
N PRO A 364 -29.80 -1.06 7.81
CA PRO A 364 -28.82 -0.78 6.77
C PRO A 364 -28.92 -1.85 5.67
N PRO A 365 -28.77 -1.49 4.38
CA PRO A 365 -28.78 -2.47 3.32
C PRO A 365 -27.71 -3.53 3.63
N PRO A 366 -27.98 -4.83 3.41
CA PRO A 366 -26.97 -5.85 3.58
C PRO A 366 -25.77 -5.48 2.71
N LEU A 367 -24.58 -5.46 3.31
CA LEU A 367 -23.33 -5.35 2.56
C LEU A 367 -23.33 -6.53 1.59
N LEU A 368 -23.53 -6.26 0.30
CA LEU A 368 -23.71 -7.30 -0.72
C LEU A 368 -22.40 -8.08 -0.88
N ASN A 369 -22.52 -9.42 -0.98
CA ASN A 369 -21.41 -10.33 -1.24
C ASN A 369 -20.97 -10.22 -2.72
N GLU A 370 -20.08 -9.31 -3.03
CA GLU A 370 -19.60 -9.15 -4.38
C GLU A 370 -18.05 -9.24 -4.45
N THR A 371 -17.53 -9.59 -5.62
CA THR A 371 -16.11 -9.80 -5.87
C THR A 371 -15.30 -8.54 -5.56
N HIS A 372 -14.17 -8.70 -4.87
CA HIS A 372 -13.24 -7.60 -4.64
C HIS A 372 -12.86 -6.95 -5.96
N GLU A 373 -13.12 -5.67 -6.12
CA GLU A 373 -12.60 -4.88 -7.22
C GLU A 373 -11.44 -4.03 -6.72
N ALA A 374 -10.36 -4.03 -7.48
CA ALA A 374 -9.22 -3.18 -7.22
C ALA A 374 -8.84 -2.45 -8.50
N ARG A 375 -8.84 -1.14 -8.44
CA ARG A 375 -8.58 -0.26 -9.57
C ARG A 375 -7.21 0.38 -9.45
N ILE A 376 -6.46 0.35 -10.55
CA ILE A 376 -5.21 1.10 -10.68
C ILE A 376 -5.49 2.38 -11.46
N MET A 377 -4.99 3.51 -10.95
CA MET A 377 -5.05 4.81 -11.61
C MET A 377 -3.67 5.44 -11.63
N SER A 378 -3.34 6.16 -12.69
CA SER A 378 -2.17 7.02 -12.66
C SER A 378 -2.40 8.22 -11.74
N HIS A 379 -1.30 8.82 -11.28
CA HIS A 379 -1.35 10.03 -10.46
C HIS A 379 -2.13 11.17 -11.16
N ALA A 380 -1.87 11.36 -12.45
CA ALA A 380 -2.54 12.39 -13.25
C ALA A 380 -4.06 12.13 -13.36
N GLU A 381 -4.49 10.88 -13.57
CA GLU A 381 -5.91 10.51 -13.62
C GLU A 381 -6.62 10.77 -12.31
N PHE A 382 -5.99 10.39 -11.17
CA PHE A 382 -6.54 10.64 -9.85
C PHE A 382 -6.73 12.15 -9.61
N LEU A 383 -5.69 12.95 -9.85
CA LEU A 383 -5.76 14.39 -9.65
C LEU A 383 -6.70 15.10 -10.62
N ALA A 384 -6.77 14.66 -11.88
CA ALA A 384 -7.72 15.22 -12.84
C ALA A 384 -9.17 15.01 -12.39
N ARG A 385 -9.44 13.95 -11.63
CA ARG A 385 -10.78 13.60 -11.15
C ARG A 385 -11.16 14.30 -9.85
N TYR A 386 -10.22 14.43 -8.91
CA TYR A 386 -10.51 14.84 -7.55
C TYR A 386 -9.86 16.16 -7.12
N ALA A 387 -8.85 16.64 -7.84
CA ALA A 387 -8.13 17.86 -7.46
C ALA A 387 -8.69 19.12 -8.15
N GLU A 388 -8.60 20.22 -7.43
CA GLU A 388 -8.72 21.56 -8.03
C GLU A 388 -7.37 21.98 -8.60
N VAL A 389 -7.06 21.45 -9.77
CA VAL A 389 -5.75 21.63 -10.43
C VAL A 389 -5.39 23.11 -10.71
N GLN A 390 -6.37 24.00 -10.73
CA GLN A 390 -6.13 25.43 -10.95
C GLN A 390 -5.35 26.08 -9.82
N GLY A 391 -5.54 25.62 -8.58
CA GLY A 391 -4.85 26.15 -7.40
C GLY A 391 -3.33 25.90 -7.37
N THR A 392 -2.85 24.93 -8.16
CA THR A 392 -1.42 24.57 -8.26
C THR A 392 -0.82 24.83 -9.63
N GLN A 393 -1.59 25.47 -10.53
CA GLN A 393 -1.14 25.82 -11.87
C GLN A 393 -0.14 26.99 -11.86
N LEU A 394 0.96 26.83 -12.56
CA LEU A 394 1.95 27.88 -12.76
C LEU A 394 1.53 28.88 -13.84
N ARG A 395 2.22 30.03 -13.90
CA ARG A 395 1.92 31.09 -14.89
C ARG A 395 2.07 30.66 -16.34
N ASP A 396 2.90 29.66 -16.61
CA ASP A 396 3.12 29.12 -17.94
C ASP A 396 2.07 28.06 -18.35
N GLY A 397 1.09 27.80 -17.48
CA GLY A 397 0.03 26.81 -17.70
C GLY A 397 0.40 25.39 -17.26
N SER A 398 1.64 25.11 -16.89
CA SER A 398 2.06 23.81 -16.34
C SER A 398 1.52 23.60 -14.92
N ASN A 399 1.36 22.32 -14.52
CA ASN A 399 0.93 21.99 -13.18
C ASN A 399 1.92 20.99 -12.53
N PRO A 400 2.79 21.47 -11.63
CA PRO A 400 3.78 20.63 -10.97
C PRO A 400 3.18 19.49 -10.16
N MET A 401 2.03 19.71 -9.50
CA MET A 401 1.35 18.67 -8.72
C MET A 401 0.99 17.46 -9.59
N VAL A 402 0.62 17.69 -10.86
CA VAL A 402 0.25 16.62 -11.80
C VAL A 402 1.47 16.01 -12.47
N SER A 403 2.48 16.83 -12.84
CA SER A 403 3.56 16.41 -13.72
C SER A 403 4.80 15.87 -13.02
N TRP A 404 5.12 16.35 -11.81
CA TRP A 404 6.37 15.97 -11.14
C TRP A 404 6.35 14.55 -10.57
N TYR A 405 5.17 14.02 -10.29
CA TYR A 405 4.98 12.67 -9.75
C TYR A 405 4.27 11.75 -10.74
N ALA A 406 4.58 11.92 -12.04
CA ALA A 406 3.98 11.10 -13.10
C ALA A 406 4.29 9.60 -12.97
N ASN A 407 5.30 9.24 -12.19
CA ASN A 407 5.69 7.88 -11.85
C ASN A 407 4.96 7.31 -10.62
N ALA A 408 4.10 8.08 -9.96
CA ALA A 408 3.25 7.55 -8.90
C ALA A 408 1.95 6.97 -9.47
N CYS A 409 1.46 5.90 -8.82
CA CYS A 409 0.19 5.26 -9.13
C CYS A 409 -0.65 5.09 -7.88
N TRP A 410 -1.94 4.90 -8.10
CA TRP A 410 -2.92 4.62 -7.06
C TRP A 410 -3.50 3.22 -7.21
N LEU A 411 -3.70 2.53 -6.11
CA LEU A 411 -4.53 1.34 -5.99
C LEU A 411 -5.70 1.65 -5.06
N LEU A 412 -6.90 1.53 -5.57
CA LEU A 412 -8.14 1.84 -4.89
C LEU A 412 -9.06 0.61 -4.91
N THR A 413 -9.64 0.27 -3.75
CA THR A 413 -10.57 -0.87 -3.63
C THR A 413 -11.92 -0.44 -3.09
#